data_36a4ddba74f6ccbc15d9c97c68d2c08d
#
_entry.id   36a4ddba74f6ccbc15d9c97c68d2c08d
#
_cell.length_a   1.000
_cell.length_b   1.000
_cell.length_c   1.000
_cell.angle_alpha   90.00
_cell.angle_beta   90.00
_cell.angle_gamma   90.00
#
_symmetry.space_group_name_H-M   'P 1'
#
loop_
_entity.id
_entity.type
_entity.pdbx_description
1 polymer ?
#
loop_
_entity_poly.entity_id
_entity_poly.type
_entity_poly.pdbx_seq_one_letter_code
_entity_poly.pdbx_strand_id
1 'polypeptide(L)'
;MSEPCPLCKSGDVGLEYELTGYRIAKCNQCHFEFHDGFAGGGGEREAFSEDYYKVLQRDAFREQFDDYLRDPSAEVYRQWLERLEAMIPVGRILDVGSALGTFLKIAQSRGWKPQGVEISAFASDFARTKRGLPVFTGDLEHFRGEDASFDVVTFWDSIEHVTQPLENLRTAARLVRRGGRILMTTDNFDCLVADVARLAHRVSFGRSRYALQRVFIAPNRSFFTEATLRALLDRCGLRVVVFEKMEYPLAKIRTNWAEYLILNGFYAAAMLLHREAQVTVVAERV
;
A
#
# COMPACT_ATOMS: atom_id res chain seq x y z
N MET A 1 -15.96 -20.21 -10.79
CA MET A 1 -16.77 -19.10 -10.22
C MET A 1 -15.77 -18.09 -9.70
N SER A 2 -15.96 -16.82 -9.99
CA SER A 2 -15.12 -15.74 -9.44
C SER A 2 -15.27 -15.67 -7.92
N GLU A 3 -14.24 -15.24 -7.22
CA GLU A 3 -14.29 -15.04 -5.78
C GLU A 3 -15.25 -13.89 -5.41
N PRO A 4 -15.92 -13.95 -4.24
CA PRO A 4 -16.72 -12.82 -3.78
C PRO A 4 -15.82 -11.59 -3.59
N CYS A 5 -16.38 -10.41 -3.84
CA CYS A 5 -15.69 -9.14 -3.67
C CYS A 5 -15.04 -9.02 -2.28
N PRO A 6 -13.72 -8.81 -2.17
CA PRO A 6 -13.05 -8.75 -0.87
C PRO A 6 -13.41 -7.50 -0.05
N LEU A 7 -14.01 -6.47 -0.71
CA LEU A 7 -14.44 -5.24 -0.03
C LEU A 7 -15.89 -5.31 0.47
N CYS A 8 -16.85 -5.78 -0.35
CA CYS A 8 -18.28 -5.74 0.03
C CYS A 8 -18.92 -7.13 0.20
N LYS A 9 -18.15 -8.20 -0.07
CA LYS A 9 -18.58 -9.62 0.01
C LYS A 9 -19.69 -10.00 -0.99
N SER A 10 -20.02 -9.14 -1.97
CA SER A 10 -20.95 -9.46 -3.03
C SER A 10 -20.41 -10.57 -3.93
N GLY A 11 -21.26 -11.52 -4.31
CA GLY A 11 -20.97 -12.51 -5.34
C GLY A 11 -21.19 -12.01 -6.77
N ASP A 12 -21.73 -10.79 -6.94
CA ASP A 12 -21.94 -10.17 -8.24
C ASP A 12 -20.64 -9.51 -8.75
N VAL A 13 -19.82 -10.35 -9.37
CA VAL A 13 -18.46 -10.01 -9.82
C VAL A 13 -18.32 -10.38 -11.29
N GLY A 14 -17.83 -9.46 -12.10
CA GLY A 14 -17.52 -9.64 -13.51
C GLY A 14 -16.02 -9.63 -13.80
N LEU A 15 -15.63 -10.26 -14.91
CA LEU A 15 -14.27 -10.13 -15.44
C LEU A 15 -14.13 -8.73 -16.07
N GLU A 16 -13.16 -7.93 -15.61
CA GLU A 16 -12.88 -6.61 -16.19
C GLU A 16 -11.75 -6.69 -17.23
N TYR A 17 -10.63 -7.33 -16.88
CA TYR A 17 -9.48 -7.51 -17.78
C TYR A 17 -8.89 -8.91 -17.66
N GLU A 18 -8.53 -9.48 -18.81
CA GLU A 18 -7.70 -10.68 -18.89
C GLU A 18 -6.30 -10.28 -19.35
N LEU A 19 -5.34 -10.33 -18.43
CA LEU A 19 -3.95 -9.94 -18.63
C LEU A 19 -3.06 -11.19 -18.75
N THR A 20 -1.78 -11.00 -19.08
CA THR A 20 -0.86 -12.15 -19.22
C THR A 20 -0.55 -12.75 -17.86
N GLY A 21 -1.12 -13.94 -17.61
CA GLY A 21 -0.88 -14.71 -16.38
C GLY A 21 -1.81 -14.40 -15.21
N TYR A 22 -2.72 -13.41 -15.33
CA TYR A 22 -3.68 -13.07 -14.27
C TYR A 22 -4.92 -12.35 -14.80
N ARG A 23 -5.97 -12.29 -13.98
CA ARG A 23 -7.24 -11.65 -14.31
C ARG A 23 -7.59 -10.59 -13.29
N ILE A 24 -8.20 -9.51 -13.76
CA ILE A 24 -8.76 -8.46 -12.92
C ILE A 24 -10.27 -8.57 -12.96
N ALA A 25 -10.86 -8.74 -11.79
CA ALA A 25 -12.30 -8.75 -11.60
C ALA A 25 -12.78 -7.39 -11.09
N LYS A 26 -14.04 -7.09 -11.36
CA LYS A 26 -14.73 -5.91 -10.87
C LYS A 26 -16.05 -6.29 -10.22
N CYS A 27 -16.29 -5.78 -9.05
CA CYS A 27 -17.56 -5.92 -8.37
C CYS A 27 -18.61 -5.01 -9.00
N ASN A 28 -19.74 -5.56 -9.45
CA ASN A 28 -20.83 -4.79 -10.03
C ASN A 28 -21.57 -3.93 -8.99
N GLN A 29 -21.49 -4.29 -7.70
CA GLN A 29 -22.17 -3.58 -6.63
C GLN A 29 -21.38 -2.38 -6.07
N CYS A 30 -20.07 -2.53 -5.82
CA CYS A 30 -19.24 -1.47 -5.22
C CYS A 30 -18.14 -0.94 -6.14
N HIS A 31 -18.05 -1.47 -7.36
CA HIS A 31 -17.08 -1.12 -8.40
C HIS A 31 -15.60 -1.34 -8.03
N PHE A 32 -15.35 -2.08 -6.95
CA PHE A 32 -14.01 -2.42 -6.53
C PHE A 32 -13.35 -3.38 -7.53
N GLU A 33 -12.14 -3.04 -7.99
CA GLU A 33 -11.34 -3.86 -8.88
C GLU A 33 -10.31 -4.64 -8.04
N PHE A 34 -10.16 -5.93 -8.34
CA PHE A 34 -9.26 -6.81 -7.60
C PHE A 34 -8.76 -7.96 -8.47
N HIS A 35 -7.69 -8.59 -8.02
CA HIS A 35 -7.09 -9.73 -8.70
C HIS A 35 -7.95 -10.99 -8.47
N ASP A 36 -8.47 -11.59 -9.56
CA ASP A 36 -9.31 -12.81 -9.51
C ASP A 36 -8.46 -14.08 -9.56
N GLY A 37 -8.79 -15.05 -8.72
CA GLY A 37 -8.16 -16.40 -8.75
C GLY A 37 -6.94 -16.56 -7.85
N PHE A 38 -6.77 -15.72 -6.82
CA PHE A 38 -5.66 -15.83 -5.86
C PHE A 38 -6.07 -16.30 -4.45
N ALA A 39 -7.18 -17.01 -4.31
CA ALA A 39 -7.68 -17.55 -3.03
C ALA A 39 -6.76 -18.55 -2.31
N GLY A 40 -5.59 -18.83 -2.83
CA GLY A 40 -4.62 -19.71 -2.18
C GLY A 40 -3.46 -18.91 -1.58
N GLY A 41 -3.49 -18.63 -0.28
CA GLY A 41 -2.52 -17.83 0.52
C GLY A 41 -1.02 -18.11 0.41
N GLY A 42 -0.52 -18.69 -0.69
CA GLY A 42 0.89 -18.85 -1.00
C GLY A 42 1.51 -17.67 -1.74
N GLY A 43 0.76 -17.01 -2.60
CA GLY A 43 1.31 -16.03 -3.53
C GLY A 43 1.85 -14.75 -2.90
N GLU A 44 1.37 -14.33 -1.73
CA GLU A 44 1.89 -13.13 -1.03
C GLU A 44 3.29 -13.40 -0.47
N ARG A 45 3.49 -14.54 0.19
CA ARG A 45 4.80 -14.93 0.74
C ARG A 45 5.85 -15.14 -0.34
N GLU A 46 5.45 -15.69 -1.49
CA GLU A 46 6.33 -15.89 -2.64
C GLU A 46 6.70 -14.57 -3.30
N ALA A 47 5.75 -13.62 -3.43
CA ALA A 47 5.98 -12.31 -4.01
C ALA A 47 7.02 -11.49 -3.22
N PHE A 48 7.03 -11.61 -1.88
CA PHE A 48 7.97 -10.93 -0.98
C PHE A 48 9.00 -11.88 -0.38
N SER A 49 9.47 -12.83 -1.20
CA SER A 49 10.50 -13.80 -0.83
C SER A 49 11.88 -13.15 -0.62
N GLU A 50 12.82 -13.93 -0.12
CA GLU A 50 14.22 -13.52 -0.02
C GLU A 50 14.79 -13.07 -1.36
N ASP A 51 14.40 -13.69 -2.47
CA ASP A 51 14.88 -13.34 -3.81
C ASP A 51 14.37 -11.95 -4.25
N TYR A 52 13.15 -11.57 -3.89
CA TYR A 52 12.65 -10.20 -4.08
C TYR A 52 13.59 -9.18 -3.41
N TYR A 53 13.92 -9.39 -2.14
CA TYR A 53 14.81 -8.49 -1.40
C TYR A 53 16.26 -8.54 -1.89
N LYS A 54 16.75 -9.70 -2.38
CA LYS A 54 18.07 -9.80 -3.03
C LYS A 54 18.14 -9.00 -4.33
N VAL A 55 17.06 -8.97 -5.13
CA VAL A 55 16.98 -8.13 -6.32
C VAL A 55 17.01 -6.66 -5.92
N LEU A 56 16.21 -6.24 -4.94
CA LEU A 56 16.24 -4.89 -4.41
C LEU A 56 17.63 -4.51 -3.87
N GLN A 57 18.34 -5.43 -3.21
CA GLN A 57 19.69 -5.19 -2.69
C GLN A 57 20.73 -4.98 -3.82
N ARG A 58 20.55 -5.59 -4.99
CA ARG A 58 21.45 -5.42 -6.14
C ARG A 58 21.22 -4.11 -6.89
N ASP A 59 20.01 -3.59 -6.83
CA ASP A 59 19.55 -2.41 -7.60
C ASP A 59 19.58 -1.10 -6.81
N ALA A 60 18.61 -0.22 -7.08
CA ALA A 60 18.51 1.13 -6.53
C ALA A 60 18.33 1.20 -5.00
N PHE A 61 17.93 0.10 -4.37
CA PHE A 61 17.61 0.04 -2.94
C PHE A 61 18.72 -0.55 -2.08
N ARG A 62 19.89 -0.83 -2.64
CA ARG A 62 21.04 -1.39 -1.88
C ARG A 62 21.38 -0.56 -0.66
N GLU A 63 21.36 0.76 -0.82
CA GLU A 63 21.76 1.68 0.25
C GLU A 63 20.86 1.63 1.48
N GLN A 64 19.58 1.27 1.35
CA GLN A 64 18.68 1.11 2.50
C GLN A 64 19.06 -0.06 3.43
N PHE A 65 19.79 -1.07 2.92
CA PHE A 65 20.28 -2.18 3.75
C PHE A 65 21.41 -1.72 4.67
N ASP A 66 22.28 -0.85 4.17
CA ASP A 66 23.45 -0.33 4.90
C ASP A 66 23.04 0.84 5.81
N ASP A 67 22.22 1.75 5.30
CA ASP A 67 21.76 2.94 6.02
C ASP A 67 20.28 3.23 5.71
N TYR A 68 19.40 3.04 6.69
CA TYR A 68 17.97 3.28 6.54
C TYR A 68 17.62 4.75 6.21
N LEU A 69 18.51 5.70 6.51
CA LEU A 69 18.31 7.12 6.18
C LEU A 69 18.48 7.41 4.68
N ARG A 70 19.10 6.50 3.93
CA ARG A 70 19.25 6.58 2.47
C ARG A 70 18.10 5.91 1.70
N ASP A 71 17.11 5.37 2.43
CA ASP A 71 15.89 4.89 1.79
C ASP A 71 15.19 6.07 1.09
N PRO A 72 14.82 5.96 -0.18
CA PRO A 72 14.11 7.02 -0.91
C PRO A 72 12.79 7.45 -0.25
N SER A 73 12.21 6.59 0.60
CA SER A 73 10.98 6.90 1.35
C SER A 73 11.24 7.58 2.70
N ALA A 74 12.50 7.64 3.16
CA ALA A 74 12.81 8.12 4.51
C ALA A 74 12.32 9.55 4.77
N GLU A 75 12.39 10.42 3.76
CA GLU A 75 11.89 11.79 3.87
C GLU A 75 10.37 11.86 3.98
N VAL A 76 9.66 11.06 3.20
CA VAL A 76 8.19 10.94 3.26
C VAL A 76 7.76 10.45 4.63
N TYR A 77 8.46 9.45 5.18
CA TYR A 77 8.18 8.93 6.53
C TYR A 77 8.38 9.98 7.62
N ARG A 78 9.44 10.81 7.54
CA ARG A 78 9.67 11.91 8.50
C ARG A 78 8.55 12.95 8.46
N GLN A 79 8.18 13.40 7.26
CA GLN A 79 7.12 14.40 7.05
C GLN A 79 5.78 13.91 7.60
N TRP A 80 5.41 12.66 7.36
CA TRP A 80 4.17 12.10 7.87
C TRP A 80 4.21 11.86 9.38
N LEU A 81 5.35 11.46 9.95
CA LEU A 81 5.49 11.37 11.41
C LEU A 81 5.33 12.74 12.08
N GLU A 82 5.91 13.81 11.52
CA GLU A 82 5.70 15.18 12.01
C GLU A 82 4.22 15.59 11.98
N ARG A 83 3.53 15.27 10.91
CA ARG A 83 2.09 15.55 10.81
C ARG A 83 1.27 14.72 11.80
N LEU A 84 1.62 13.45 12.02
CA LEU A 84 0.97 12.60 13.03
C LEU A 84 1.20 13.14 14.44
N GLU A 85 2.41 13.57 14.75
CA GLU A 85 2.80 14.15 16.05
C GLU A 85 2.08 15.48 16.34
N ALA A 86 1.68 16.22 15.30
CA ALA A 86 0.80 17.39 15.43
C ALA A 86 -0.67 17.02 15.72
N MET A 87 -1.09 15.77 15.41
CA MET A 87 -2.47 15.31 15.58
C MET A 87 -2.68 14.47 16.84
N ILE A 88 -1.63 13.78 17.30
CA ILE A 88 -1.71 12.82 18.40
C ILE A 88 -0.36 12.74 19.15
N PRO A 89 -0.37 12.62 20.48
CA PRO A 89 0.86 12.43 21.25
C PRO A 89 1.65 11.18 20.80
N VAL A 90 2.98 11.29 20.84
CA VAL A 90 3.89 10.18 20.58
C VAL A 90 3.61 9.03 21.56
N GLY A 91 3.44 7.81 21.02
CA GLY A 91 3.06 6.65 21.80
C GLY A 91 3.48 5.34 21.13
N ARG A 92 2.58 4.35 21.08
CA ARG A 92 2.81 3.07 20.42
C ARG A 92 2.34 3.11 18.96
N ILE A 93 3.20 2.67 18.05
CA ILE A 93 2.92 2.62 16.62
C ILE A 93 3.14 1.21 16.07
N LEU A 94 2.17 0.70 15.32
CA LEU A 94 2.24 -0.57 14.60
C LEU A 94 2.36 -0.29 13.11
N ASP A 95 3.34 -0.90 12.45
CA ASP A 95 3.50 -0.83 11.00
C ASP A 95 3.21 -2.19 10.35
N VAL A 96 2.26 -2.22 9.43
CA VAL A 96 1.81 -3.44 8.75
C VAL A 96 2.41 -3.48 7.35
N GLY A 97 3.21 -4.53 7.08
CA GLY A 97 4.10 -4.59 5.91
C GLY A 97 5.38 -3.81 6.17
N SER A 98 5.99 -4.01 7.35
CA SER A 98 7.12 -3.18 7.81
C SER A 98 8.42 -3.38 7.04
N ALA A 99 8.48 -4.32 6.11
CA ALA A 99 9.65 -4.63 5.28
C ALA A 99 10.94 -4.74 6.13
N LEU A 100 12.01 -4.08 5.70
CA LEU A 100 13.29 -4.05 6.43
C LEU A 100 13.26 -3.16 7.69
N GLY A 101 12.11 -2.54 8.02
CA GLY A 101 11.92 -1.72 9.22
C GLY A 101 12.44 -0.28 9.12
N THR A 102 12.57 0.28 7.92
CA THR A 102 13.01 1.67 7.73
C THR A 102 12.11 2.66 8.46
N PHE A 103 10.79 2.58 8.21
CA PHE A 103 9.81 3.43 8.90
C PHE A 103 9.87 3.27 10.42
N LEU A 104 9.90 2.03 10.91
CA LEU A 104 9.97 1.74 12.35
C LEU A 104 11.22 2.35 13.00
N LYS A 105 12.37 2.32 12.30
CA LYS A 105 13.60 2.90 12.81
C LYS A 105 13.54 4.43 12.90
N ILE A 106 12.94 5.07 11.90
CA ILE A 106 12.70 6.52 11.91
C ILE A 106 11.71 6.88 13.04
N ALA A 107 10.61 6.15 13.17
CA ALA A 107 9.65 6.35 14.25
C ALA A 107 10.32 6.19 15.65
N GLN A 108 11.15 5.16 15.83
CA GLN A 108 11.91 4.94 17.06
C GLN A 108 12.82 6.13 17.40
N SER A 109 13.52 6.69 16.40
CA SER A 109 14.41 7.85 16.62
C SER A 109 13.65 9.12 17.03
N ARG A 110 12.34 9.18 16.77
CA ARG A 110 11.43 10.28 17.15
C ARG A 110 10.69 10.02 18.48
N GLY A 111 11.02 8.93 19.17
CA GLY A 111 10.45 8.60 20.49
C GLY A 111 9.22 7.69 20.46
N TRP A 112 8.75 7.28 19.28
CA TRP A 112 7.69 6.28 19.17
C TRP A 112 8.15 4.93 19.70
N LYS A 113 7.21 4.11 20.19
CA LYS A 113 7.43 2.70 20.57
C LYS A 113 6.93 1.83 19.41
N PRO A 114 7.80 1.56 18.41
CA PRO A 114 7.37 0.88 17.19
C PRO A 114 7.25 -0.62 17.38
N GLN A 115 6.34 -1.22 16.65
CA GLN A 115 6.22 -2.65 16.42
C GLN A 115 5.88 -2.89 14.95
N GLY A 116 6.38 -3.97 14.34
CA GLY A 116 6.12 -4.32 12.95
C GLY A 116 5.38 -5.65 12.80
N VAL A 117 4.64 -5.77 11.71
CA VAL A 117 4.11 -7.02 11.16
C VAL A 117 4.66 -7.15 9.74
N GLU A 118 5.33 -8.26 9.43
CA GLU A 118 5.95 -8.47 8.12
C GLU A 118 5.84 -9.94 7.72
N ILE A 119 5.29 -10.18 6.52
CA ILE A 119 5.05 -11.53 6.01
C ILE A 119 6.34 -12.23 5.57
N SER A 120 7.33 -11.46 5.09
CA SER A 120 8.63 -11.96 4.66
C SER A 120 9.49 -12.35 5.87
N ALA A 121 9.83 -13.63 5.96
CA ALA A 121 10.75 -14.13 6.99
C ALA A 121 12.12 -13.44 6.90
N PHE A 122 12.62 -13.21 5.68
CA PHE A 122 13.90 -12.53 5.45
C PHE A 122 13.87 -11.08 5.97
N ALA A 123 12.87 -10.30 5.55
CA ALA A 123 12.77 -8.89 5.94
C ALA A 123 12.53 -8.71 7.44
N SER A 124 11.65 -9.51 8.02
CA SER A 124 11.36 -9.48 9.46
C SER A 124 12.58 -9.89 10.30
N ASP A 125 13.36 -10.89 9.85
CA ASP A 125 14.58 -11.29 10.52
C ASP A 125 15.66 -10.20 10.43
N PHE A 126 15.81 -9.59 9.27
CA PHE A 126 16.70 -8.44 9.08
C PHE A 126 16.33 -7.29 10.03
N ALA A 127 15.06 -6.91 10.10
CA ALA A 127 14.60 -5.84 10.99
C ALA A 127 14.87 -6.14 12.46
N ARG A 128 14.68 -7.39 12.89
CA ARG A 128 15.00 -7.82 14.26
C ARG A 128 16.50 -7.82 14.54
N THR A 129 17.28 -8.48 13.69
CA THR A 129 18.70 -8.78 13.96
C THR A 129 19.62 -7.62 13.63
N LYS A 130 19.36 -6.87 12.57
CA LYS A 130 20.21 -5.77 12.11
C LYS A 130 19.76 -4.41 12.62
N ARG A 131 18.45 -4.22 12.88
CA ARG A 131 17.92 -2.93 13.33
C ARG A 131 17.41 -2.92 14.76
N GLY A 132 17.34 -4.09 15.42
CA GLY A 132 16.90 -4.22 16.81
C GLY A 132 15.43 -3.85 17.02
N LEU A 133 14.57 -4.13 16.01
CA LEU A 133 13.16 -3.75 16.01
C LEU A 133 12.27 -4.95 16.37
N PRO A 134 11.20 -4.76 17.16
CA PRO A 134 10.24 -5.81 17.44
C PRO A 134 9.31 -6.01 16.22
N VAL A 135 9.57 -7.06 15.44
CA VAL A 135 8.76 -7.39 14.24
C VAL A 135 8.21 -8.81 14.37
N PHE A 136 6.90 -8.94 14.23
CA PHE A 136 6.20 -10.21 14.10
C PHE A 136 6.32 -10.72 12.66
N THR A 137 6.74 -11.97 12.48
CA THR A 137 6.78 -12.62 11.15
C THR A 137 5.45 -13.27 10.84
N GLY A 138 4.72 -12.75 9.89
CA GLY A 138 3.40 -13.25 9.46
C GLY A 138 2.51 -12.12 8.97
N ASP A 139 1.26 -12.44 8.72
CA ASP A 139 0.22 -11.47 8.37
C ASP A 139 -0.49 -10.88 9.61
N LEU A 140 -1.23 -9.79 9.39
CA LEU A 140 -1.93 -9.10 10.46
C LEU A 140 -3.05 -9.94 11.09
N GLU A 141 -3.62 -10.90 10.37
CA GLU A 141 -4.70 -11.77 10.87
C GLU A 141 -4.18 -12.71 11.98
N HIS A 142 -2.92 -13.10 11.90
CA HIS A 142 -2.26 -13.96 12.88
C HIS A 142 -1.55 -13.18 13.99
N PHE A 143 -1.45 -11.86 13.86
CA PHE A 143 -0.86 -11.01 14.91
C PHE A 143 -1.75 -10.92 16.14
N ARG A 144 -1.22 -11.29 17.30
CA ARG A 144 -1.93 -11.32 18.60
C ARG A 144 -1.63 -10.06 19.43
N GLY A 145 -2.05 -8.90 18.91
CA GLY A 145 -2.02 -7.66 19.68
C GLY A 145 -3.26 -7.49 20.54
N GLU A 146 -3.08 -6.82 21.68
CA GLU A 146 -4.21 -6.43 22.54
C GLU A 146 -5.05 -5.35 21.86
N ASP A 147 -6.37 -5.38 22.08
CA ASP A 147 -7.29 -4.38 21.57
C ASP A 147 -6.94 -2.99 22.10
N ALA A 148 -7.10 -1.98 21.27
CA ALA A 148 -6.88 -0.57 21.62
C ALA A 148 -5.49 -0.30 22.23
N SER A 149 -4.47 -1.09 21.86
CA SER A 149 -3.11 -0.99 22.44
C SER A 149 -2.17 -0.08 21.66
N PHE A 150 -2.53 0.36 20.47
CA PHE A 150 -1.73 1.26 19.65
C PHE A 150 -2.38 2.63 19.50
N ASP A 151 -1.56 3.67 19.50
CA ASP A 151 -1.96 5.04 19.19
C ASP A 151 -2.10 5.25 17.69
N VAL A 152 -1.22 4.61 16.92
CA VAL A 152 -1.21 4.68 15.45
C VAL A 152 -0.98 3.28 14.87
N VAL A 153 -1.67 2.99 13.76
CA VAL A 153 -1.38 1.85 12.86
C VAL A 153 -1.07 2.40 11.47
N THR A 154 -0.02 1.91 10.83
CA THR A 154 0.39 2.37 9.50
C THR A 154 0.39 1.24 8.47
N PHE A 155 0.09 1.61 7.20
CA PHE A 155 0.22 0.79 6.01
C PHE A 155 0.95 1.63 4.95
N TRP A 156 2.21 1.33 4.70
CA TRP A 156 3.00 2.01 3.69
C TRP A 156 3.10 1.14 2.44
N ASP A 157 2.32 1.46 1.40
CA ASP A 157 2.26 0.69 0.16
C ASP A 157 2.14 -0.83 0.46
N SER A 158 1.18 -1.22 1.32
CA SER A 158 1.02 -2.59 1.80
C SER A 158 -0.42 -3.09 1.80
N ILE A 159 -1.42 -2.22 1.96
CA ILE A 159 -2.84 -2.61 1.99
C ILE A 159 -3.33 -3.14 0.64
N GLU A 160 -2.74 -2.72 -0.47
CA GLU A 160 -3.04 -3.19 -1.82
C GLU A 160 -2.57 -4.62 -2.07
N HIS A 161 -1.62 -5.12 -1.27
CA HIS A 161 -1.07 -6.46 -1.42
C HIS A 161 -1.83 -7.54 -0.67
N VAL A 162 -2.68 -7.16 0.30
CA VAL A 162 -3.44 -8.14 1.09
C VAL A 162 -4.66 -8.67 0.32
N THR A 163 -4.94 -9.96 0.50
CA THR A 163 -6.09 -10.63 -0.15
C THR A 163 -7.44 -10.21 0.45
N GLN A 164 -7.47 -9.86 1.73
CA GLN A 164 -8.68 -9.50 2.46
C GLN A 164 -8.54 -8.10 3.10
N PRO A 165 -8.58 -7.01 2.30
CA PRO A 165 -8.34 -5.65 2.82
C PRO A 165 -9.34 -5.22 3.88
N LEU A 166 -10.61 -5.64 3.77
CA LEU A 166 -11.64 -5.33 4.77
C LEU A 166 -11.32 -5.95 6.13
N GLU A 167 -10.91 -7.22 6.16
CA GLU A 167 -10.61 -7.91 7.43
C GLU A 167 -9.30 -7.40 8.04
N ASN A 168 -8.29 -7.11 7.21
CA ASN A 168 -7.05 -6.48 7.66
C ASN A 168 -7.31 -5.11 8.29
N LEU A 169 -8.13 -4.26 7.64
CA LEU A 169 -8.43 -2.94 8.19
C LEU A 169 -9.32 -3.01 9.45
N ARG A 170 -10.24 -3.98 9.54
CA ARG A 170 -10.98 -4.26 10.78
C ARG A 170 -10.06 -4.65 11.93
N THR A 171 -9.08 -5.50 11.65
CA THR A 171 -8.07 -5.88 12.64
C THR A 171 -7.24 -4.66 13.07
N ALA A 172 -6.78 -3.83 12.14
CA ALA A 172 -6.09 -2.59 12.45
C ALA A 172 -6.96 -1.64 13.29
N ALA A 173 -8.25 -1.49 12.93
CA ALA A 173 -9.20 -0.67 13.68
C ALA A 173 -9.44 -1.20 15.11
N ARG A 174 -9.42 -2.52 15.32
CA ARG A 174 -9.48 -3.14 16.64
C ARG A 174 -8.23 -2.83 17.49
N LEU A 175 -7.05 -2.91 16.88
CA LEU A 175 -5.77 -2.71 17.55
C LEU A 175 -5.50 -1.25 17.92
N VAL A 176 -5.92 -0.29 17.09
CA VAL A 176 -5.77 1.13 17.39
C VAL A 176 -6.78 1.56 18.46
N ARG A 177 -6.39 2.41 19.42
CA ARG A 177 -7.32 2.91 20.44
C ARG A 177 -8.34 3.90 19.88
N ARG A 178 -9.45 4.14 20.60
CA ARG A 178 -10.40 5.22 20.24
C ARG A 178 -9.67 6.57 20.22
N GLY A 179 -9.96 7.39 19.22
CA GLY A 179 -9.23 8.64 18.95
C GLY A 179 -7.82 8.45 18.40
N GLY A 180 -7.35 7.20 18.25
CA GLY A 180 -6.09 6.90 17.57
C GLY A 180 -6.20 7.04 16.06
N ARG A 181 -5.10 6.85 15.34
CA ARG A 181 -4.99 7.09 13.90
C ARG A 181 -4.59 5.83 13.13
N ILE A 182 -5.17 5.70 11.95
CA ILE A 182 -4.67 4.78 10.93
C ILE A 182 -4.17 5.63 9.75
N LEU A 183 -2.90 5.46 9.39
CA LEU A 183 -2.32 6.09 8.20
C LEU A 183 -2.11 5.02 7.14
N MET A 184 -2.56 5.27 5.92
CA MET A 184 -2.37 4.38 4.78
C MET A 184 -1.86 5.16 3.58
N THR A 185 -0.83 4.65 2.93
CA THR A 185 -0.42 5.07 1.58
C THR A 185 -0.65 3.89 0.65
N THR A 186 -1.25 4.14 -0.51
CA THR A 186 -1.53 3.10 -1.51
C THR A 186 -1.68 3.71 -2.91
N ASP A 187 -1.63 2.87 -3.93
CA ASP A 187 -1.89 3.25 -5.31
C ASP A 187 -3.31 3.80 -5.49
N ASN A 188 -3.44 4.84 -6.31
CA ASN A 188 -4.71 5.41 -6.73
C ASN A 188 -5.05 4.99 -8.15
N PHE A 189 -6.09 4.20 -8.34
CA PHE A 189 -6.53 3.73 -9.64
C PHE A 189 -7.51 4.68 -10.36
N ASP A 190 -7.85 5.83 -9.73
CA ASP A 190 -8.43 7.00 -10.38
C ASP A 190 -7.35 7.97 -10.89
N CYS A 191 -6.18 7.50 -11.29
CA CYS A 191 -5.07 8.32 -11.73
C CYS A 191 -5.01 8.46 -13.27
N LEU A 192 -4.30 9.49 -13.73
CA LEU A 192 -4.14 9.78 -15.15
C LEU A 192 -3.49 8.61 -15.93
N VAL A 193 -2.51 7.92 -15.32
CA VAL A 193 -1.86 6.75 -15.93
C VAL A 193 -2.87 5.62 -16.18
N ALA A 194 -3.72 5.34 -15.20
CA ALA A 194 -4.76 4.31 -15.32
C ALA A 194 -5.80 4.70 -16.39
N ASP A 195 -6.20 5.97 -16.44
CA ASP A 195 -7.14 6.45 -17.45
C ASP A 195 -6.58 6.30 -18.87
N VAL A 196 -5.31 6.69 -19.08
CA VAL A 196 -4.61 6.53 -20.37
C VAL A 196 -4.50 5.05 -20.74
N ALA A 197 -4.15 4.17 -19.79
CA ALA A 197 -4.07 2.73 -20.04
C ALA A 197 -5.42 2.11 -20.40
N ARG A 198 -6.50 2.47 -19.69
CA ARG A 198 -7.87 2.04 -20.00
C ARG A 198 -8.34 2.54 -21.38
N LEU A 199 -8.03 3.81 -21.71
CA LEU A 199 -8.34 4.38 -23.01
C LEU A 199 -7.61 3.65 -24.13
N ALA A 200 -6.28 3.43 -24.00
CA ALA A 200 -5.49 2.70 -24.98
C ALA A 200 -6.02 1.28 -25.24
N HIS A 201 -6.42 0.59 -24.17
CA HIS A 201 -7.06 -0.72 -24.27
C HIS A 201 -8.40 -0.65 -25.04
N ARG A 202 -9.25 0.33 -24.69
CA ARG A 202 -10.56 0.52 -25.31
C ARG A 202 -10.45 0.84 -26.82
N VAL A 203 -9.59 1.81 -27.20
CA VAL A 203 -9.44 2.21 -28.60
C VAL A 203 -8.76 1.15 -29.46
N SER A 204 -7.99 0.24 -28.84
CA SER A 204 -7.44 -0.93 -29.53
C SER A 204 -8.40 -2.13 -29.59
N PHE A 205 -9.66 -1.96 -29.19
CA PHE A 205 -10.66 -3.03 -29.09
C PHE A 205 -10.16 -4.23 -28.27
N GLY A 206 -9.47 -3.96 -27.14
CA GLY A 206 -8.97 -4.99 -26.23
C GLY A 206 -7.65 -5.66 -26.67
N ARG A 207 -7.08 -5.27 -27.82
CA ARG A 207 -5.85 -5.90 -28.34
C ARG A 207 -4.59 -5.45 -27.60
N SER A 208 -4.49 -4.17 -27.20
CA SER A 208 -3.35 -3.66 -26.46
C SER A 208 -3.57 -3.86 -24.97
N ARG A 209 -2.82 -4.79 -24.38
CA ARG A 209 -2.80 -5.08 -22.92
C ARG A 209 -1.58 -4.51 -22.22
N TYR A 210 -0.60 -4.02 -22.98
CA TYR A 210 0.69 -3.59 -22.45
C TYR A 210 0.57 -2.49 -21.39
N ALA A 211 -0.21 -1.44 -21.68
CA ALA A 211 -0.40 -0.33 -20.76
C ALA A 211 -1.15 -0.77 -19.49
N LEU A 212 -2.16 -1.64 -19.61
CA LEU A 212 -2.88 -2.18 -18.45
C LEU A 212 -1.97 -3.04 -17.56
N GLN A 213 -1.08 -3.85 -18.14
CA GLN A 213 -0.12 -4.66 -17.37
C GLN A 213 0.89 -3.81 -16.58
N ARG A 214 1.12 -2.56 -16.98
CA ARG A 214 1.97 -1.60 -16.26
C ARG A 214 1.24 -0.90 -15.11
N VAL A 215 -0.08 -0.88 -15.16
CA VAL A 215 -0.94 -0.29 -14.13
C VAL A 215 -1.41 -1.35 -13.14
N PHE A 216 -1.99 -2.44 -13.64
CA PHE A 216 -2.46 -3.56 -12.82
C PHE A 216 -1.32 -4.55 -12.59
N ILE A 217 -0.36 -4.19 -11.75
CA ILE A 217 0.83 -5.03 -11.52
C ILE A 217 0.51 -6.26 -10.67
N ALA A 218 1.15 -7.39 -10.97
CA ALA A 218 0.83 -8.69 -10.37
C ALA A 218 0.93 -8.79 -8.84
N PRO A 219 1.84 -8.08 -8.14
CA PRO A 219 1.86 -8.11 -6.67
C PRO A 219 0.63 -7.48 -6.01
N ASN A 220 -0.04 -6.53 -6.69
CA ASN A 220 -1.23 -5.88 -6.14
C ASN A 220 -2.44 -6.81 -6.23
N ARG A 221 -3.15 -6.96 -5.12
CA ARG A 221 -4.40 -7.72 -5.01
C ARG A 221 -5.63 -6.82 -5.10
N SER A 222 -5.47 -5.58 -4.70
CA SER A 222 -6.52 -4.58 -4.54
C SER A 222 -6.16 -3.33 -5.32
N PHE A 223 -7.12 -2.82 -6.10
CA PHE A 223 -6.94 -1.65 -6.96
C PHE A 223 -7.90 -0.56 -6.48
N PHE A 224 -7.41 0.27 -5.55
CA PHE A 224 -8.25 1.25 -4.86
C PHE A 224 -8.47 2.50 -5.71
N THR A 225 -9.73 2.92 -5.78
CA THR A 225 -10.11 4.28 -6.14
C THR A 225 -10.40 5.07 -4.87
N GLU A 226 -10.51 6.40 -4.95
CA GLU A 226 -10.95 7.22 -3.81
C GLU A 226 -12.28 6.70 -3.21
N ALA A 227 -13.25 6.42 -4.08
CA ALA A 227 -14.56 5.94 -3.66
C ALA A 227 -14.50 4.61 -2.90
N THR A 228 -13.74 3.64 -3.43
CA THR A 228 -13.62 2.31 -2.79
C THR A 228 -12.78 2.35 -1.52
N LEU A 229 -11.76 3.22 -1.43
CA LEU A 229 -10.97 3.39 -0.23
C LEU A 229 -11.78 4.06 0.90
N ARG A 230 -12.57 5.10 0.57
CA ARG A 230 -13.53 5.71 1.53
C ARG A 230 -14.57 4.71 2.01
N ALA A 231 -15.13 3.90 1.11
CA ALA A 231 -16.09 2.86 1.47
C ALA A 231 -15.48 1.76 2.36
N LEU A 232 -14.20 1.42 2.15
CA LEU A 232 -13.46 0.49 3.00
C LEU A 232 -13.31 1.03 4.43
N LEU A 233 -12.88 2.30 4.55
CA LEU A 233 -12.73 2.99 5.84
C LEU A 233 -14.04 3.09 6.61
N ASP A 234 -15.11 3.51 5.94
CA ASP A 234 -16.46 3.66 6.53
C ASP A 234 -16.97 2.31 7.08
N ARG A 235 -16.78 1.21 6.34
CA ARG A 235 -17.14 -0.15 6.78
C ARG A 235 -16.39 -0.62 8.01
N CYS A 236 -15.26 0.03 8.34
CA CYS A 236 -14.45 -0.26 9.52
C CYS A 236 -14.72 0.73 10.68
N GLY A 237 -15.66 1.65 10.55
CA GLY A 237 -15.98 2.67 11.57
C GLY A 237 -14.85 3.69 11.72
N LEU A 238 -14.14 4.01 10.62
CA LEU A 238 -13.03 4.93 10.58
C LEU A 238 -13.45 6.24 9.90
N ARG A 239 -13.23 7.35 10.58
CA ARG A 239 -13.50 8.69 10.06
C ARG A 239 -12.27 9.25 9.37
N VAL A 240 -12.36 9.57 8.09
CA VAL A 240 -11.27 10.21 7.33
C VAL A 240 -10.98 11.60 7.90
N VAL A 241 -9.73 11.86 8.28
CA VAL A 241 -9.23 13.15 8.78
C VAL A 241 -8.41 13.86 7.71
N VAL A 242 -7.57 13.11 6.98
CA VAL A 242 -6.78 13.61 5.86
C VAL A 242 -6.97 12.67 4.67
N PHE A 243 -7.09 13.23 3.48
CA PHE A 243 -7.10 12.49 2.22
C PHE A 243 -6.32 13.32 1.19
N GLU A 244 -5.12 12.89 0.88
CA GLU A 244 -4.21 13.59 -0.03
C GLU A 244 -3.79 12.69 -1.16
N LYS A 245 -3.86 13.22 -2.38
CA LYS A 245 -3.31 12.58 -3.57
C LYS A 245 -1.91 13.13 -3.82
N MET A 246 -1.02 12.29 -4.31
CA MET A 246 0.36 12.67 -4.61
C MET A 246 0.91 11.83 -5.76
N GLU A 247 1.99 12.31 -6.36
CA GLU A 247 2.75 11.52 -7.31
C GLU A 247 3.88 10.77 -6.62
N TYR A 248 4.34 9.68 -7.23
CA TYR A 248 5.52 8.99 -6.77
C TYR A 248 6.73 9.93 -6.79
N PRO A 249 7.57 9.92 -5.73
CA PRO A 249 8.80 10.69 -5.74
C PRO A 249 9.66 10.32 -6.96
N LEU A 250 10.02 11.30 -7.79
CA LEU A 250 10.86 11.08 -8.98
C LEU A 250 12.20 10.44 -8.65
N ALA A 251 12.70 10.62 -7.42
CA ALA A 251 13.91 9.98 -6.93
C ALA A 251 13.83 8.44 -6.93
N LYS A 252 12.62 7.87 -6.89
CA LYS A 252 12.38 6.42 -6.99
C LYS A 252 12.41 5.90 -8.45
N ILE A 253 12.41 6.80 -9.44
CA ILE A 253 12.30 6.45 -10.86
C ILE A 253 13.63 6.74 -11.56
N ARG A 254 14.29 5.70 -12.06
CA ARG A 254 15.47 5.88 -12.89
C ARG A 254 15.08 6.30 -14.30
N THR A 255 15.38 7.54 -14.68
CA THR A 255 15.05 8.09 -16.00
C THR A 255 16.26 8.80 -16.61
N ASN A 256 16.32 8.87 -17.94
CA ASN A 256 17.17 9.81 -18.63
C ASN A 256 16.52 11.21 -18.65
N TRP A 257 17.26 12.25 -19.08
CA TRP A 257 16.78 13.63 -19.05
C TRP A 257 15.50 13.85 -19.87
N ALA A 258 15.33 13.16 -21.01
CA ALA A 258 14.16 13.30 -21.86
C ALA A 258 12.92 12.63 -21.22
N GLU A 259 13.08 11.43 -20.68
CA GLU A 259 12.05 10.76 -19.90
C GLU A 259 11.66 11.57 -18.66
N TYR A 260 12.64 12.19 -17.99
CA TYR A 260 12.41 13.06 -16.84
C TYR A 260 11.51 14.25 -17.20
N LEU A 261 11.75 14.92 -18.36
CA LEU A 261 10.91 16.03 -18.80
C LEU A 261 9.49 15.58 -19.17
N ILE A 262 9.35 14.45 -19.85
CA ILE A 262 8.05 13.87 -20.22
C ILE A 262 7.27 13.51 -18.93
N LEU A 263 7.93 12.87 -17.97
CA LEU A 263 7.32 12.45 -16.73
C LEU A 263 6.89 13.65 -15.86
N ASN A 264 7.71 14.71 -15.79
CA ASN A 264 7.33 15.94 -15.10
C ASN A 264 6.11 16.62 -15.76
N GLY A 265 6.05 16.67 -17.09
CA GLY A 265 4.88 17.19 -17.79
C GLY A 265 3.63 16.36 -17.52
N PHE A 266 3.78 15.05 -17.46
CA PHE A 266 2.70 14.13 -17.12
C PHE A 266 2.22 14.31 -15.66
N TYR A 267 3.15 14.42 -14.71
CA TYR A 267 2.84 14.69 -13.30
C TYR A 267 2.15 16.03 -13.12
N ALA A 268 2.63 17.09 -13.80
CA ALA A 268 1.95 18.38 -13.77
C ALA A 268 0.51 18.31 -14.28
N ALA A 269 0.28 17.54 -15.35
CA ALA A 269 -1.07 17.31 -15.87
C ALA A 269 -1.93 16.50 -14.88
N ALA A 270 -1.39 15.47 -14.26
CA ALA A 270 -2.08 14.67 -13.26
C ALA A 270 -2.47 15.50 -12.04
N MET A 271 -1.56 16.33 -11.53
CA MET A 271 -1.83 17.26 -10.41
C MET A 271 -2.91 18.29 -10.78
N LEU A 272 -2.85 18.89 -11.99
CA LEU A 272 -3.85 19.85 -12.46
C LEU A 272 -5.25 19.23 -12.56
N LEU A 273 -5.31 17.95 -12.91
CA LEU A 273 -6.56 17.18 -13.08
C LEU A 273 -7.01 16.49 -11.79
N HIS A 274 -6.26 16.57 -10.69
CA HIS A 274 -6.43 15.81 -9.44
C HIS A 274 -6.48 14.29 -9.68
N ARG A 275 -5.58 13.80 -10.54
CA ARG A 275 -5.46 12.41 -11.02
C ARG A 275 -4.09 11.82 -10.71
N GLU A 276 -3.54 12.14 -9.54
CA GLU A 276 -2.25 11.65 -9.06
C GLU A 276 -2.29 10.14 -8.78
N ALA A 277 -1.13 9.49 -8.90
CA ALA A 277 -1.01 8.03 -8.91
C ALA A 277 -1.01 7.38 -7.52
N GLN A 278 -0.83 8.15 -6.46
CA GLN A 278 -0.78 7.66 -5.08
C GLN A 278 -1.72 8.45 -4.20
N VAL A 279 -2.21 7.83 -3.15
CA VAL A 279 -3.04 8.47 -2.13
C VAL A 279 -2.53 8.14 -0.74
N THR A 280 -2.50 9.16 0.14
CA THR A 280 -2.29 8.98 1.57
C THR A 280 -3.54 9.38 2.34
N VAL A 281 -3.98 8.51 3.22
CA VAL A 281 -5.15 8.72 4.07
C VAL A 281 -4.76 8.62 5.53
N VAL A 282 -5.22 9.59 6.33
CA VAL A 282 -5.24 9.46 7.79
C VAL A 282 -6.70 9.36 8.23
N ALA A 283 -7.02 8.28 8.92
CA ALA A 283 -8.34 8.05 9.47
C ALA A 283 -8.28 7.90 11.00
N GLU A 284 -9.33 8.34 11.68
CA GLU A 284 -9.47 8.24 13.12
C GLU A 284 -10.44 7.13 13.48
N ARG A 285 -10.11 6.31 14.50
CA ARG A 285 -11.06 5.41 15.13
C ARG A 285 -12.02 6.20 16.02
N VAL A 286 -13.28 6.25 15.66
CA VAL A 286 -14.36 6.95 16.40
C VAL A 286 -14.82 6.18 17.64
#